data_900c560fe932dfc909e725459203632b
#
_entry.id   900c560fe932dfc909e725459203632b
#
_cell.length_a   1.000
_cell.length_b   1.000
_cell.length_c   1.000
_cell.angle_alpha   90.00
_cell.angle_beta   90.00
_cell.angle_gamma   90.00
#
_symmetry.space_group_name_H-M   'P 1'
#
loop_
_entity.id
_entity.type
_entity.pdbx_description
1 polymer ?
#
loop_
_entity_poly.entity_id
_entity_poly.type
_entity_poly.pdbx_seq_one_letter_code
_entity_poly.pdbx_strand_id
1 'polypeptide(L)'
;MGMTKRWMEKQKDAIPTRAVAVKNENVPASFPTRDEGTQGARLNNEDKKPKKQRSRKKREGLKKQAMTVAASGGLVRALGFALRLLLASLLSAGALGVSELAASVYMLALTPVVAGFPAAVSRMTALEKGDETGGALQCARSLALKVSLPLFAAFVLCSPLIARTLGDERTLYALLTFSPCIPILALSCATDGYLFGVGDVHPPARSDLLEQAVRIGVCALVLGLTPAAPLAFRAAVPALAMTVGEGAGLIYLMAKTKTPRIKMPRRRRRLVNRELLFLSVPLTLSRLVSGALRTAGSLLIPLRLAASGLSYPEGVTSLGLFSGMGLPLLMLPAMFSGAIGTVGTPAIARLRKEDAPGFIRRLLYPACALGALSALLLYFAAPFISRKLFRQPALTALYRALCPLCLTGSVQAVIAGIFSGLGLQKKAFFCNTLGAALTLALTYALTARPALRLMGAGLSMIAGQALTIALSLVLIVYSMRSSSQVAPSVEK
;
A
#
# COMPACT_ATOMS: atom_id res chain seq x y z
N MET A 1 -31.12 2.66 14.66
CA MET A 1 -31.50 1.60 13.69
C MET A 1 -32.43 2.09 12.56
N GLY A 2 -33.04 3.27 12.66
CA GLY A 2 -33.96 3.85 11.66
C GLY A 2 -33.28 4.64 10.50
N MET A 3 -32.08 5.18 10.70
CA MET A 3 -31.38 5.98 9.68
C MET A 3 -30.70 5.16 8.58
N THR A 4 -30.30 3.94 8.86
CA THR A 4 -29.61 3.05 7.88
C THR A 4 -30.57 2.43 6.86
N LYS A 5 -31.83 2.18 7.23
CA LYS A 5 -32.84 1.68 6.28
C LYS A 5 -33.28 2.73 5.25
N ARG A 6 -33.53 3.97 5.67
CA ARG A 6 -33.85 5.09 4.77
C ARG A 6 -32.72 5.44 3.79
N TRP A 7 -31.48 5.15 4.19
CA TRP A 7 -30.31 5.40 3.35
C TRP A 7 -30.13 4.33 2.26
N MET A 8 -30.45 3.06 2.59
CA MET A 8 -30.43 1.96 1.61
C MET A 8 -31.58 2.02 0.59
N GLU A 9 -32.74 2.53 0.96
CA GLU A 9 -33.85 2.74 0.00
C GLU A 9 -33.54 3.86 -0.99
N LYS A 10 -32.94 4.97 -0.55
CA LYS A 10 -32.49 6.04 -1.47
C LYS A 10 -31.39 5.62 -2.45
N GLN A 11 -30.66 4.56 -2.17
CA GLN A 11 -29.66 4.02 -3.12
C GLN A 11 -30.29 3.12 -4.21
N LYS A 12 -31.45 2.51 -3.98
CA LYS A 12 -32.16 1.75 -5.01
C LYS A 12 -32.73 2.64 -6.09
N ASP A 13 -33.18 3.84 -5.73
CA ASP A 13 -33.80 4.78 -6.69
C ASP A 13 -32.80 5.66 -7.44
N ALA A 14 -31.49 5.63 -7.06
CA ALA A 14 -30.46 6.45 -7.67
C ALA A 14 -29.60 5.73 -8.75
N ILE A 15 -29.93 4.50 -9.10
CA ILE A 15 -29.28 3.78 -10.20
C ILE A 15 -30.29 3.75 -11.38
N PRO A 16 -30.16 4.59 -12.41
CA PRO A 16 -30.94 4.42 -13.60
C PRO A 16 -30.43 3.20 -14.36
N THR A 17 -31.08 2.05 -14.14
CA THR A 17 -31.00 0.89 -15.01
C THR A 17 -31.70 1.23 -16.33
N ARG A 18 -31.06 1.98 -17.19
CA ARG A 18 -31.49 2.11 -18.60
C ARG A 18 -30.72 1.08 -19.42
N ALA A 19 -31.23 -0.14 -19.42
CA ALA A 19 -31.11 -1.03 -20.54
C ALA A 19 -31.96 -0.43 -21.68
N VAL A 20 -31.31 0.27 -22.61
CA VAL A 20 -31.95 0.73 -23.83
C VAL A 20 -32.01 -0.48 -24.73
N ALA A 21 -33.18 -1.14 -24.76
CA ALA A 21 -33.61 -1.98 -25.87
C ALA A 21 -33.88 -1.03 -27.07
N VAL A 22 -32.99 -1.05 -28.04
CA VAL A 22 -33.20 -0.39 -29.31
C VAL A 22 -34.21 -1.26 -30.10
N LYS A 23 -35.47 -0.84 -30.09
CA LYS A 23 -36.51 -1.30 -31.01
C LYS A 23 -36.23 -0.65 -32.35
N ASN A 24 -36.03 -1.47 -33.37
CA ASN A 24 -36.04 -1.05 -34.78
C ASN A 24 -37.40 -0.50 -35.16
N GLU A 25 -37.46 0.76 -35.55
CA GLU A 25 -38.59 1.29 -36.36
C GLU A 25 -38.06 2.28 -37.40
N ASN A 26 -38.25 1.85 -38.66
CA ASN A 26 -38.51 2.59 -39.90
C ASN A 26 -37.61 3.77 -40.32
N VAL A 27 -36.76 3.48 -41.27
CA VAL A 27 -36.12 4.44 -42.18
C VAL A 27 -37.00 4.60 -43.43
N PRO A 28 -37.40 5.82 -43.83
CA PRO A 28 -37.89 6.05 -45.19
C PRO A 28 -36.72 6.31 -46.13
N ALA A 29 -36.78 5.63 -47.25
CA ALA A 29 -35.88 5.77 -48.39
C ALA A 29 -36.12 7.08 -49.14
N SER A 30 -35.03 7.84 -49.41
CA SER A 30 -34.88 8.61 -50.66
C SER A 30 -33.42 9.08 -50.79
N PHE A 31 -32.77 8.57 -51.82
CA PHE A 31 -31.48 9.01 -52.34
C PHE A 31 -31.61 10.32 -53.15
N PRO A 32 -30.48 11.04 -53.34
CA PRO A 32 -29.95 11.11 -54.69
C PRO A 32 -28.46 10.73 -54.79
N THR A 33 -28.19 10.01 -55.87
CA THR A 33 -26.90 9.70 -56.49
C THR A 33 -26.13 10.97 -56.84
N ARG A 34 -24.84 11.01 -56.54
CA ARG A 34 -23.85 11.78 -57.32
C ARG A 34 -22.47 11.15 -57.30
N ASP A 35 -21.89 11.20 -58.48
CA ASP A 35 -20.76 10.51 -59.03
C ASP A 35 -19.40 10.68 -58.33
N GLU A 36 -18.63 9.66 -58.53
CA GLU A 36 -17.19 9.46 -58.72
C GLU A 36 -16.22 10.61 -58.45
N GLY A 37 -15.31 10.36 -57.54
CA GLY A 37 -14.08 11.10 -57.28
C GLY A 37 -13.08 10.29 -56.47
N THR A 38 -12.25 9.55 -57.18
CA THR A 38 -11.10 8.77 -56.74
C THR A 38 -10.19 9.54 -55.76
N GLN A 39 -10.16 9.14 -54.49
CA GLN A 39 -8.97 9.30 -53.64
C GLN A 39 -8.90 8.18 -52.62
N GLY A 40 -7.86 7.38 -52.71
CA GLY A 40 -7.58 6.19 -51.89
C GLY A 40 -7.43 6.50 -50.40
N ALA A 41 -8.48 6.28 -49.63
CA ALA A 41 -8.42 6.16 -48.19
C ALA A 41 -7.80 4.79 -47.84
N ARG A 42 -6.58 4.79 -47.32
CA ARG A 42 -5.98 3.62 -46.65
C ARG A 42 -6.85 3.27 -45.47
N LEU A 43 -7.84 2.42 -45.67
CA LEU A 43 -8.60 1.80 -44.58
C LEU A 43 -7.66 0.93 -43.76
N ASN A 44 -7.53 1.27 -42.50
CA ASN A 44 -6.76 0.55 -41.51
C ASN A 44 -7.14 -0.93 -41.54
N ASN A 45 -6.18 -1.77 -41.87
CA ASN A 45 -6.30 -3.24 -41.99
C ASN A 45 -6.56 -3.96 -40.66
N GLU A 46 -6.85 -3.22 -39.58
CA GLU A 46 -7.14 -3.77 -38.23
C GLU A 46 -8.59 -4.23 -38.06
N ASP A 47 -9.52 -3.78 -38.90
CA ASP A 47 -10.96 -4.10 -38.75
C ASP A 47 -11.37 -5.48 -39.31
N LYS A 48 -10.47 -6.17 -39.98
CA LYS A 48 -10.75 -7.49 -40.61
C LYS A 48 -10.38 -8.71 -39.75
N LYS A 49 -9.86 -8.53 -38.52
CA LYS A 49 -9.48 -9.68 -37.67
C LYS A 49 -10.70 -10.26 -36.94
N PRO A 50 -10.88 -11.60 -36.92
CA PRO A 50 -12.01 -12.25 -36.26
C PRO A 50 -12.03 -11.95 -34.76
N LYS A 51 -13.21 -11.74 -34.19
CA LYS A 51 -13.45 -11.38 -32.76
C LYS A 51 -12.62 -12.22 -31.76
N LYS A 52 -12.37 -13.50 -32.05
CA LYS A 52 -11.51 -14.41 -31.26
C LYS A 52 -10.04 -13.96 -31.21
N GLN A 53 -9.48 -13.45 -32.31
CA GLN A 53 -8.08 -12.97 -32.35
C GLN A 53 -7.92 -11.64 -31.62
N ARG A 54 -8.90 -10.71 -31.70
CA ARG A 54 -8.90 -9.47 -30.92
C ARG A 54 -8.97 -9.75 -29.41
N SER A 55 -9.80 -10.71 -28.99
CA SER A 55 -9.88 -11.08 -27.57
C SER A 55 -8.60 -11.77 -27.05
N ARG A 56 -7.94 -12.57 -27.89
CA ARG A 56 -6.67 -13.23 -27.56
C ARG A 56 -5.52 -12.22 -27.43
N LYS A 57 -5.36 -11.28 -28.37
CA LYS A 57 -4.37 -10.20 -28.30
C LYS A 57 -4.59 -9.29 -27.08
N LYS A 58 -5.85 -8.95 -26.78
CA LYS A 58 -6.20 -8.16 -25.58
C LYS A 58 -5.87 -8.91 -24.28
N ARG A 59 -6.08 -10.24 -24.23
CA ARG A 59 -5.69 -11.09 -23.09
C ARG A 59 -4.18 -11.23 -22.95
N GLU A 60 -3.45 -11.34 -24.05
CA GLU A 60 -1.98 -11.41 -24.05
C GLU A 60 -1.37 -10.06 -23.62
N GLY A 61 -1.93 -8.92 -24.07
CA GLY A 61 -1.53 -7.60 -23.60
C GLY A 61 -1.75 -7.40 -22.09
N LEU A 62 -2.91 -7.80 -21.58
CA LEU A 62 -3.22 -7.75 -20.14
C LEU A 62 -2.29 -8.64 -19.31
N LYS A 63 -1.95 -9.85 -19.81
CA LYS A 63 -0.99 -10.73 -19.13
C LYS A 63 0.41 -10.11 -19.08
N LYS A 64 0.85 -9.53 -20.19
CA LYS A 64 2.17 -8.86 -20.28
C LYS A 64 2.25 -7.65 -19.33
N GLN A 65 1.20 -6.83 -19.27
CA GLN A 65 1.11 -5.72 -18.32
C GLN A 65 1.12 -6.20 -16.86
N ALA A 66 0.33 -7.21 -16.52
CA ALA A 66 0.30 -7.79 -15.18
C ALA A 66 1.67 -8.37 -14.78
N MET A 67 2.38 -9.00 -15.72
CA MET A 67 3.71 -9.55 -15.50
C MET A 67 4.76 -8.45 -15.29
N THR A 68 4.68 -7.35 -16.05
CA THR A 68 5.54 -6.17 -15.87
C THR A 68 5.34 -5.54 -14.49
N VAL A 69 4.08 -5.34 -14.06
CA VAL A 69 3.77 -4.80 -12.71
C VAL A 69 4.25 -5.72 -11.60
N ALA A 70 4.10 -7.04 -11.78
CA ALA A 70 4.57 -8.01 -10.79
C ALA A 70 6.12 -8.01 -10.70
N ALA A 71 6.81 -7.97 -11.83
CA ALA A 71 8.26 -7.96 -11.89
C ALA A 71 8.84 -6.64 -11.34
N SER A 72 8.31 -5.48 -11.76
CA SER A 72 8.73 -4.18 -11.23
C SER A 72 8.44 -4.07 -9.73
N GLY A 73 7.26 -4.48 -9.27
CA GLY A 73 6.93 -4.51 -7.85
C GLY A 73 7.84 -5.43 -7.02
N GLY A 74 8.31 -6.54 -7.60
CA GLY A 74 9.33 -7.40 -6.98
C GLY A 74 10.69 -6.70 -6.85
N LEU A 75 11.13 -6.03 -7.92
CA LEU A 75 12.40 -5.30 -7.93
C LEU A 75 12.37 -4.09 -6.98
N VAL A 76 11.28 -3.33 -6.95
CA VAL A 76 11.08 -2.20 -6.01
C VAL A 76 11.19 -2.69 -4.55
N ARG A 77 10.60 -3.84 -4.23
CA ARG A 77 10.69 -4.44 -2.88
C ARG A 77 12.13 -4.86 -2.56
N ALA A 78 12.83 -5.46 -3.52
CA ALA A 78 14.24 -5.86 -3.33
C ALA A 78 15.14 -4.62 -3.10
N LEU A 79 14.95 -3.55 -3.88
CA LEU A 79 15.66 -2.28 -3.68
C LEU A 79 15.30 -1.62 -2.34
N GLY A 80 14.02 -1.64 -1.95
CA GLY A 80 13.58 -1.14 -0.64
C GLY A 80 14.19 -1.92 0.53
N PHE A 81 14.37 -3.24 0.37
CA PHE A 81 15.09 -4.04 1.35
C PHE A 81 16.59 -3.72 1.38
N ALA A 82 17.23 -3.57 0.21
CA ALA A 82 18.61 -3.15 0.10
C ALA A 82 18.85 -1.77 0.77
N LEU A 83 17.93 -0.81 0.57
CA LEU A 83 17.96 0.47 1.26
C LEU A 83 17.93 0.31 2.79
N ARG A 84 17.06 -0.57 3.31
CA ARG A 84 17.00 -0.83 4.76
C ARG A 84 18.28 -1.46 5.30
N LEU A 85 18.91 -2.37 4.56
CA LEU A 85 20.22 -2.91 4.93
C LEU A 85 21.31 -1.83 4.91
N LEU A 86 21.30 -0.97 3.89
CA LEU A 86 22.23 0.16 3.81
C LEU A 86 22.08 1.09 5.02
N LEU A 87 20.85 1.49 5.36
CA LEU A 87 20.58 2.32 6.52
C LEU A 87 21.04 1.67 7.82
N ALA A 88 20.76 0.37 7.99
CA ALA A 88 21.17 -0.39 9.17
C ALA A 88 22.70 -0.56 9.28
N SER A 89 23.44 -0.50 8.17
CA SER A 89 24.89 -0.56 8.16
C SER A 89 25.57 0.79 8.39
N LEU A 90 24.92 1.88 7.98
CA LEU A 90 25.49 3.24 8.05
C LEU A 90 25.03 4.02 9.29
N LEU A 91 23.82 3.76 9.79
CA LEU A 91 23.24 4.47 10.93
C LEU A 91 23.42 3.68 12.24
N SER A 92 23.62 4.41 13.33
CA SER A 92 23.51 3.81 14.67
C SER A 92 22.07 3.41 14.98
N ALA A 93 21.89 2.46 15.90
CA ALA A 93 20.57 2.05 16.34
C ALA A 93 19.75 3.22 16.91
N GLY A 94 20.40 4.16 17.62
CA GLY A 94 19.73 5.37 18.10
C GLY A 94 19.24 6.28 17.00
N ALA A 95 20.03 6.49 15.93
CA ALA A 95 19.61 7.30 14.78
C ALA A 95 18.46 6.63 14.01
N LEU A 96 18.50 5.29 13.85
CA LEU A 96 17.39 4.54 13.28
C LEU A 96 16.12 4.64 14.13
N GLY A 97 16.24 4.56 15.47
CA GLY A 97 15.11 4.69 16.37
C GLY A 97 14.42 6.05 16.27
N VAL A 98 15.21 7.14 16.26
CA VAL A 98 14.69 8.51 16.04
C VAL A 98 14.00 8.64 14.68
N SER A 99 14.61 8.08 13.63
CA SER A 99 14.03 8.07 12.28
C SER A 99 12.71 7.28 12.22
N GLU A 100 12.63 6.10 12.85
CA GLU A 100 11.41 5.26 12.88
C GLU A 100 10.28 5.91 13.68
N LEU A 101 10.57 6.60 14.79
CA LEU A 101 9.57 7.39 15.52
C LEU A 101 8.97 8.48 14.63
N ALA A 102 9.82 9.29 13.99
CA ALA A 102 9.37 10.34 13.10
C ALA A 102 8.59 9.78 11.90
N ALA A 103 9.08 8.70 11.29
CA ALA A 103 8.41 8.02 10.18
C ALA A 103 7.03 7.46 10.57
N SER A 104 6.86 6.95 11.79
CA SER A 104 5.57 6.43 12.27
C SER A 104 4.51 7.51 12.33
N VAL A 105 4.84 8.70 12.83
CA VAL A 105 3.91 9.84 12.88
C VAL A 105 3.64 10.41 11.48
N TYR A 106 4.69 10.54 10.67
CA TYR A 106 4.56 10.98 9.28
C TYR A 106 3.63 10.07 8.47
N MET A 107 3.77 8.75 8.58
CA MET A 107 2.90 7.78 7.88
C MET A 107 1.44 7.88 8.30
N LEU A 108 1.17 8.20 9.57
CA LEU A 108 -0.20 8.46 10.03
C LEU A 108 -0.75 9.75 9.40
N ALA A 109 0.03 10.83 9.42
CA ALA A 109 -0.34 12.11 8.84
C ALA A 109 -0.58 12.04 7.31
N LEU A 110 0.18 11.17 6.62
CA LEU A 110 0.07 10.96 5.18
C LEU A 110 -1.17 10.14 4.77
N THR A 111 -1.69 9.30 5.64
CA THR A 111 -2.79 8.36 5.34
C THR A 111 -4.00 9.01 4.66
N PRO A 112 -4.50 10.21 5.05
CA PRO A 112 -5.64 10.85 4.40
C PRO A 112 -5.45 11.13 2.90
N VAL A 113 -4.22 11.30 2.48
CA VAL A 113 -3.88 11.68 1.10
C VAL A 113 -3.63 10.46 0.22
N VAL A 114 -3.01 9.41 0.78
CA VAL A 114 -2.50 8.26 0.00
C VAL A 114 -3.48 7.10 -0.06
N ALA A 115 -4.27 6.90 1.00
CA ALA A 115 -4.92 5.61 1.24
C ALA A 115 -6.02 5.21 0.24
N GLY A 116 -6.95 6.10 -0.07
CA GLY A 116 -8.09 5.81 -0.95
C GLY A 116 -8.08 6.58 -2.27
N PHE A 117 -7.24 7.60 -2.35
CA PHE A 117 -7.26 8.58 -3.41
C PHE A 117 -6.85 8.02 -4.79
N PRO A 118 -5.75 7.24 -4.94
CA PRO A 118 -5.38 6.66 -6.23
C PRO A 118 -6.45 5.74 -6.80
N ALA A 119 -7.11 4.95 -5.95
CA ALA A 119 -8.18 4.04 -6.38
C ALA A 119 -9.42 4.80 -6.85
N ALA A 120 -9.79 5.90 -6.19
CA ALA A 120 -10.89 6.76 -6.59
C ALA A 120 -10.60 7.43 -7.95
N VAL A 121 -9.41 7.99 -8.11
CA VAL A 121 -8.97 8.61 -9.37
C VAL A 121 -8.95 7.60 -10.51
N SER A 122 -8.37 6.41 -10.29
CA SER A 122 -8.30 5.34 -11.28
C SER A 122 -9.70 4.92 -11.75
N ARG A 123 -10.65 4.76 -10.83
CA ARG A 123 -12.03 4.40 -11.17
C ARG A 123 -12.72 5.49 -12.00
N MET A 124 -12.56 6.76 -11.62
CA MET A 124 -13.17 7.88 -12.35
C MET A 124 -12.58 8.04 -13.73
N THR A 125 -11.25 7.95 -13.86
CA THR A 125 -10.55 8.03 -15.15
C THR A 125 -10.99 6.89 -16.08
N ALA A 126 -11.18 5.68 -15.57
CA ALA A 126 -11.66 4.56 -16.37
C ALA A 126 -13.09 4.75 -16.91
N LEU A 127 -13.88 5.67 -16.35
CA LEU A 127 -15.23 6.01 -16.79
C LEU A 127 -15.26 7.21 -17.76
N GLU A 128 -14.17 7.97 -17.88
CA GLU A 128 -14.06 9.09 -18.82
C GLU A 128 -14.05 8.56 -20.28
N LYS A 129 -14.74 9.28 -21.18
CA LYS A 129 -14.83 8.94 -22.62
C LYS A 129 -14.55 10.16 -23.48
N GLY A 130 -13.87 9.96 -24.60
CA GLY A 130 -13.66 10.95 -25.63
C GLY A 130 -12.90 12.20 -25.15
N ASP A 131 -13.40 13.39 -25.49
CA ASP A 131 -12.75 14.69 -25.21
C ASP A 131 -12.65 15.05 -23.72
N GLU A 132 -13.21 14.23 -22.84
CA GLU A 132 -13.18 14.41 -21.39
C GLU A 132 -11.96 13.77 -20.71
N THR A 133 -11.15 13.04 -21.49
CA THR A 133 -10.00 12.30 -20.99
C THR A 133 -8.98 13.26 -20.37
N GLY A 134 -8.74 13.12 -19.06
CA GLY A 134 -7.84 13.98 -18.28
C GLY A 134 -8.53 15.00 -17.36
N GLY A 135 -9.86 15.13 -17.44
CA GLY A 135 -10.63 15.98 -16.53
C GLY A 135 -10.57 15.51 -15.08
N ALA A 136 -10.65 14.19 -14.84
CA ALA A 136 -10.49 13.59 -13.52
C ALA A 136 -9.10 13.86 -12.94
N LEU A 137 -8.02 13.77 -13.74
CA LEU A 137 -6.67 14.09 -13.28
C LEU A 137 -6.54 15.55 -12.84
N GLN A 138 -7.08 16.48 -13.63
CA GLN A 138 -7.01 17.91 -13.31
C GLN A 138 -7.75 18.22 -12.00
N CYS A 139 -8.94 17.63 -11.81
CA CYS A 139 -9.69 17.74 -10.56
C CYS A 139 -8.94 17.08 -9.41
N ALA A 140 -8.39 15.89 -9.62
CA ALA A 140 -7.64 15.13 -8.62
C ALA A 140 -6.39 15.88 -8.15
N ARG A 141 -5.56 16.42 -9.06
CA ARG A 141 -4.38 17.23 -8.70
C ARG A 141 -4.77 18.47 -7.91
N SER A 142 -5.83 19.16 -8.33
CA SER A 142 -6.33 20.33 -7.60
C SER A 142 -6.85 19.99 -6.21
N LEU A 143 -7.56 18.86 -6.06
CA LEU A 143 -8.06 18.38 -4.77
C LEU A 143 -6.91 17.90 -3.88
N ALA A 144 -5.96 17.16 -4.45
CA ALA A 144 -4.75 16.71 -3.77
C ALA A 144 -4.00 17.89 -3.12
N LEU A 145 -3.75 18.98 -3.88
CA LEU A 145 -3.11 20.18 -3.34
C LEU A 145 -3.94 20.87 -2.27
N LYS A 146 -5.26 20.98 -2.46
CA LYS A 146 -6.16 21.61 -1.47
C LYS A 146 -6.20 20.88 -0.14
N VAL A 147 -6.00 19.56 -0.13
CA VAL A 147 -5.97 18.75 1.08
C VAL A 147 -4.56 18.69 1.65
N SER A 148 -3.55 18.50 0.80
CA SER A 148 -2.18 18.25 1.24
C SER A 148 -1.45 19.52 1.71
N LEU A 149 -1.72 20.69 1.13
CA LEU A 149 -1.06 21.95 1.56
C LEU A 149 -1.45 22.38 2.99
N PRO A 150 -2.75 22.41 3.39
CA PRO A 150 -3.10 22.65 4.78
C PRO A 150 -2.55 21.57 5.73
N LEU A 151 -2.55 20.30 5.30
CA LEU A 151 -1.98 19.22 6.08
C LEU A 151 -0.47 19.37 6.26
N PHE A 152 0.25 19.75 5.21
CA PHE A 152 1.68 20.10 5.25
C PHE A 152 1.94 21.24 6.24
N ALA A 153 1.20 22.34 6.12
CA ALA A 153 1.34 23.50 7.01
C ALA A 153 1.07 23.11 8.48
N ALA A 154 -0.02 22.38 8.72
CA ALA A 154 -0.35 21.87 10.05
C ALA A 154 0.76 20.94 10.59
N PHE A 155 1.28 20.04 9.76
CA PHE A 155 2.35 19.11 10.15
C PHE A 155 3.63 19.86 10.52
N VAL A 156 4.04 20.88 9.74
CA VAL A 156 5.20 21.74 10.04
C VAL A 156 4.99 22.48 11.35
N LEU A 157 3.84 23.14 11.51
CA LEU A 157 3.54 23.94 12.71
C LEU A 157 3.44 23.06 13.97
N CYS A 158 2.89 21.85 13.85
CA CYS A 158 2.78 20.91 14.98
C CYS A 158 4.06 20.11 15.23
N SER A 159 5.05 20.10 14.31
CA SER A 159 6.27 19.29 14.45
C SER A 159 7.04 19.52 15.76
N PRO A 160 7.21 20.78 16.28
CA PRO A 160 7.87 20.99 17.57
C PRO A 160 7.06 20.38 18.73
N LEU A 161 5.73 20.50 18.71
CA LEU A 161 4.87 19.90 19.72
C LEU A 161 4.91 18.37 19.65
N ILE A 162 4.89 17.81 18.44
CA ILE A 162 5.02 16.38 18.21
C ILE A 162 6.36 15.87 18.75
N ALA A 163 7.47 16.54 18.43
CA ALA A 163 8.80 16.13 18.93
C ALA A 163 8.86 16.11 20.47
N ARG A 164 8.29 17.13 21.13
CA ARG A 164 8.16 17.17 22.60
C ARG A 164 7.30 16.03 23.15
N THR A 165 6.15 15.77 22.54
CA THR A 165 5.26 14.66 22.98
C THR A 165 5.87 13.29 22.73
N LEU A 166 6.74 13.17 21.73
CA LEU A 166 7.53 11.96 21.49
C LEU A 166 8.66 11.76 22.52
N GLY A 167 8.95 12.76 23.35
CA GLY A 167 10.01 12.69 24.37
C GLY A 167 11.44 12.73 23.80
N ASP A 168 11.60 13.01 22.51
CA ASP A 168 12.92 13.10 21.86
C ASP A 168 12.94 14.22 20.81
N GLU A 169 13.50 15.37 21.19
CA GLU A 169 13.57 16.56 20.34
C GLU A 169 14.40 16.34 19.05
N ARG A 170 15.27 15.32 19.04
CA ARG A 170 16.05 14.96 17.84
C ARG A 170 15.17 14.51 16.69
N THR A 171 13.91 14.11 16.94
CA THR A 171 12.93 13.76 15.91
C THR A 171 12.46 14.95 15.09
N LEU A 172 12.61 16.19 15.59
CA LEU A 172 12.15 17.39 14.91
C LEU A 172 12.76 17.56 13.52
N TYR A 173 14.06 17.33 13.37
CA TYR A 173 14.73 17.42 12.08
C TYR A 173 14.16 16.44 11.05
N ALA A 174 13.90 15.20 11.47
CA ALA A 174 13.30 14.19 10.60
C ALA A 174 11.84 14.53 10.24
N LEU A 175 11.04 15.04 11.19
CA LEU A 175 9.65 15.46 10.94
C LEU A 175 9.59 16.60 9.92
N LEU A 176 10.41 17.64 10.10
CA LEU A 176 10.49 18.78 9.18
C LEU A 176 10.95 18.34 7.79
N THR A 177 11.90 17.42 7.71
CA THR A 177 12.42 16.90 6.44
C THR A 177 11.41 16.01 5.71
N PHE A 178 10.54 15.28 6.43
CA PHE A 178 9.42 14.54 5.85
C PHE A 178 8.30 15.45 5.33
N SER A 179 8.13 16.64 5.89
CA SER A 179 6.95 17.46 5.64
C SER A 179 6.71 17.81 4.16
N PRO A 180 7.73 18.18 3.32
CA PRO A 180 7.51 18.48 1.90
C PRO A 180 7.06 17.26 1.08
N CYS A 181 7.32 16.06 1.57
CA CYS A 181 6.87 14.84 0.91
C CYS A 181 5.34 14.72 0.89
N ILE A 182 4.60 15.36 1.82
CA ILE A 182 3.13 15.30 1.88
C ILE A 182 2.48 15.83 0.58
N PRO A 183 2.74 17.06 0.11
CA PRO A 183 2.17 17.52 -1.16
C PRO A 183 2.76 16.83 -2.39
N ILE A 184 4.03 16.43 -2.36
CA ILE A 184 4.68 15.70 -3.43
C ILE A 184 3.95 14.37 -3.66
N LEU A 185 3.79 13.56 -2.62
CA LEU A 185 3.15 12.25 -2.70
C LEU A 185 1.66 12.35 -3.02
N ALA A 186 0.98 13.42 -2.58
CA ALA A 186 -0.40 13.71 -2.97
C ALA A 186 -0.57 13.84 -4.49
N LEU A 187 0.34 14.56 -5.14
CA LEU A 187 0.35 14.75 -6.59
C LEU A 187 0.76 13.47 -7.33
N SER A 188 1.74 12.72 -6.80
CA SER A 188 2.14 11.41 -7.33
C SER A 188 0.95 10.45 -7.31
N CYS A 189 0.27 10.30 -6.17
CA CYS A 189 -0.92 9.45 -6.03
C CYS A 189 -2.06 9.82 -6.99
N ALA A 190 -2.29 11.12 -7.24
CA ALA A 190 -3.27 11.57 -8.22
C ALA A 190 -2.89 11.15 -9.65
N THR A 191 -1.59 11.26 -9.99
CA THR A 191 -1.07 10.95 -11.31
C THR A 191 -1.03 9.45 -11.56
N ASP A 192 -0.59 8.66 -10.58
CA ASP A 192 -0.61 7.20 -10.62
C ASP A 192 -2.03 6.65 -10.77
N GLY A 193 -2.97 7.19 -9.99
CA GLY A 193 -4.38 6.83 -10.11
C GLY A 193 -4.91 7.06 -11.52
N TYR A 194 -4.57 8.17 -12.14
CA TYR A 194 -4.93 8.45 -13.53
C TYR A 194 -4.31 7.45 -14.50
N LEU A 195 -3.00 7.19 -14.41
CA LEU A 195 -2.28 6.27 -15.29
C LEU A 195 -2.82 4.84 -15.17
N PHE A 196 -3.11 4.38 -13.96
CA PHE A 196 -3.79 3.10 -13.75
C PHE A 196 -5.21 3.09 -14.33
N GLY A 197 -5.94 4.21 -14.29
CA GLY A 197 -7.27 4.35 -14.87
C GLY A 197 -7.27 4.27 -16.40
N VAL A 198 -6.29 4.87 -17.05
CA VAL A 198 -6.06 4.78 -18.50
C VAL A 198 -5.53 3.40 -18.91
N GLY A 199 -4.97 2.63 -17.97
CA GLY A 199 -4.37 1.32 -18.22
C GLY A 199 -2.90 1.37 -18.62
N ASP A 200 -2.23 2.52 -18.48
CA ASP A 200 -0.79 2.63 -18.69
C ASP A 200 -0.04 2.44 -17.36
N VAL A 201 0.41 1.22 -17.14
CA VAL A 201 1.10 0.80 -15.89
C VAL A 201 2.62 1.01 -15.94
N HIS A 202 3.17 1.35 -17.11
CA HIS A 202 4.62 1.47 -17.28
C HIS A 202 5.25 2.70 -16.61
N PRO A 203 4.65 3.92 -16.71
CA PRO A 203 5.23 5.09 -16.05
C PRO A 203 5.22 4.99 -14.52
N PRO A 204 4.13 4.57 -13.82
CA PRO A 204 4.18 4.31 -12.38
C PRO A 204 5.27 3.33 -11.97
N ALA A 205 5.37 2.19 -12.67
CA ALA A 205 6.37 1.16 -12.37
C ALA A 205 7.82 1.66 -12.51
N ARG A 206 8.09 2.53 -13.49
CA ARG A 206 9.41 3.15 -13.67
C ARG A 206 9.67 4.26 -12.65
N SER A 207 8.64 5.02 -12.28
CA SER A 207 8.71 6.01 -11.21
C SER A 207 9.12 5.35 -9.90
N ASP A 208 8.46 4.27 -9.50
CA ASP A 208 8.78 3.52 -8.28
C ASP A 208 10.26 3.05 -8.26
N LEU A 209 10.78 2.58 -9.40
CA LEU A 209 12.18 2.17 -9.52
C LEU A 209 13.14 3.35 -9.40
N LEU A 210 12.82 4.48 -10.06
CA LEU A 210 13.61 5.70 -9.98
C LEU A 210 13.66 6.23 -8.56
N GLU A 211 12.52 6.27 -7.87
CA GLU A 211 12.41 6.67 -6.47
C GLU A 211 13.35 5.85 -5.57
N GLN A 212 13.31 4.51 -5.69
CA GLN A 212 14.17 3.64 -4.88
C GLN A 212 15.66 3.86 -5.20
N ALA A 213 16.01 4.02 -6.47
CA ALA A 213 17.39 4.28 -6.88
C ALA A 213 17.90 5.62 -6.31
N VAL A 214 17.06 6.68 -6.39
CA VAL A 214 17.40 8.00 -5.83
C VAL A 214 17.50 7.94 -4.31
N ARG A 215 16.59 7.25 -3.63
CA ARG A 215 16.65 7.08 -2.15
C ARG A 215 17.94 6.39 -1.73
N ILE A 216 18.33 5.31 -2.40
CA ILE A 216 19.60 4.61 -2.12
C ILE A 216 20.78 5.55 -2.36
N GLY A 217 20.81 6.26 -3.50
CA GLY A 217 21.87 7.19 -3.86
C GLY A 217 22.01 8.33 -2.85
N VAL A 218 20.90 8.98 -2.45
CA VAL A 218 20.90 10.06 -1.45
C VAL A 218 21.38 9.56 -0.09
N CYS A 219 20.88 8.40 0.36
CA CYS A 219 21.32 7.82 1.65
C CYS A 219 22.82 7.49 1.64
N ALA A 220 23.30 6.82 0.59
CA ALA A 220 24.71 6.45 0.48
C ALA A 220 25.62 7.68 0.41
N LEU A 221 25.23 8.68 -0.41
CA LEU A 221 26.00 9.89 -0.59
C LEU A 221 26.05 10.73 0.70
N VAL A 222 24.89 11.08 1.26
CA VAL A 222 24.81 11.98 2.42
C VAL A 222 25.43 11.32 3.66
N LEU A 223 25.08 10.08 3.97
CA LEU A 223 25.63 9.38 5.14
C LEU A 223 27.14 9.05 4.96
N GLY A 224 27.59 8.79 3.73
CA GLY A 224 28.99 8.57 3.42
C GLY A 224 29.85 9.83 3.55
N LEU A 225 29.33 11.00 3.15
CA LEU A 225 30.01 12.28 3.24
C LEU A 225 29.96 12.89 4.66
N THR A 226 29.02 12.46 5.52
CA THR A 226 28.81 13.05 6.85
C THR A 226 28.91 12.02 7.99
N PRO A 227 30.02 11.26 8.10
CA PRO A 227 30.16 10.23 9.12
C PRO A 227 30.17 10.81 10.54
N ALA A 228 30.70 12.02 10.73
CA ALA A 228 30.83 12.72 12.02
C ALA A 228 29.65 13.65 12.36
N ALA A 229 28.60 13.70 11.51
CA ALA A 229 27.46 14.58 11.75
C ALA A 229 26.67 14.15 13.02
N PRO A 230 26.01 15.13 13.68
CA PRO A 230 25.17 14.87 14.86
C PRO A 230 24.11 13.80 14.58
N LEU A 231 23.74 13.03 15.62
CA LEU A 231 22.75 11.95 15.52
C LEU A 231 21.42 12.42 14.93
N ALA A 232 20.95 13.61 15.34
CA ALA A 232 19.70 14.19 14.84
C ALA A 232 19.71 14.44 13.32
N PHE A 233 20.82 14.95 12.79
CA PHE A 233 21.00 15.13 11.35
C PHE A 233 21.01 13.78 10.62
N ARG A 234 21.81 12.83 11.09
CA ARG A 234 21.89 11.50 10.49
C ARG A 234 20.56 10.75 10.52
N ALA A 235 19.77 10.92 11.60
CA ALA A 235 18.43 10.37 11.72
C ALA A 235 17.42 10.98 10.73
N ALA A 236 17.66 12.20 10.26
CA ALA A 236 16.81 12.87 9.26
C ALA A 236 17.15 12.48 7.80
N VAL A 237 18.32 11.86 7.54
CA VAL A 237 18.73 11.49 6.17
C VAL A 237 17.75 10.52 5.47
N PRO A 238 17.18 9.49 6.14
CA PRO A 238 16.16 8.65 5.51
C PRO A 238 14.92 9.43 5.09
N ALA A 239 14.53 10.46 5.86
CA ALA A 239 13.44 11.38 5.52
C ALA A 239 13.79 12.23 4.29
N LEU A 240 15.01 12.77 4.23
CA LEU A 240 15.52 13.50 3.07
C LEU A 240 15.52 12.63 1.81
N ALA A 241 16.04 11.42 1.92
CA ALA A 241 16.09 10.48 0.81
C ALA A 241 14.69 10.14 0.29
N MET A 242 13.72 9.97 1.19
CA MET A 242 12.32 9.75 0.82
C MET A 242 11.75 10.96 0.09
N THR A 243 11.93 12.16 0.62
CA THR A 243 11.41 13.40 0.02
C THR A 243 11.99 13.68 -1.37
N VAL A 244 13.32 13.51 -1.52
CA VAL A 244 14.00 13.69 -2.81
C VAL A 244 13.61 12.58 -3.80
N GLY A 245 13.52 11.33 -3.35
CA GLY A 245 13.08 10.21 -4.17
C GLY A 245 11.67 10.41 -4.72
N GLU A 246 10.69 10.72 -3.86
CA GLU A 246 9.31 11.02 -4.27
C GLU A 246 9.25 12.23 -5.21
N GLY A 247 10.07 13.25 -4.96
CA GLY A 247 10.20 14.41 -5.86
C GLY A 247 10.67 14.02 -7.25
N ALA A 248 11.69 13.17 -7.34
CA ALA A 248 12.21 12.66 -8.61
C ALA A 248 11.16 11.82 -9.36
N GLY A 249 10.44 10.95 -8.64
CA GLY A 249 9.31 10.18 -9.18
C GLY A 249 8.21 11.07 -9.72
N LEU A 250 7.79 12.07 -8.95
CA LEU A 250 6.76 13.03 -9.38
C LEU A 250 7.18 13.80 -10.65
N ILE A 251 8.41 14.29 -10.72
CA ILE A 251 8.94 14.98 -11.91
C ILE A 251 8.87 14.05 -13.13
N TYR A 252 9.30 12.80 -12.97
CA TYR A 252 9.22 11.80 -14.04
C TYR A 252 7.77 11.54 -14.47
N LEU A 253 6.84 11.34 -13.53
CA LEU A 253 5.43 11.13 -13.82
C LEU A 253 4.81 12.32 -14.54
N MET A 254 5.10 13.55 -14.10
CA MET A 254 4.62 14.77 -14.73
C MET A 254 5.14 14.94 -16.15
N ALA A 255 6.41 14.60 -16.41
CA ALA A 255 7.02 14.65 -17.74
C ALA A 255 6.40 13.63 -18.71
N LYS A 256 5.98 12.46 -18.20
CA LYS A 256 5.36 11.39 -19.01
C LYS A 256 3.86 11.57 -19.19
N THR A 257 3.19 12.25 -18.27
CA THR A 257 1.73 12.44 -18.30
C THR A 257 1.37 13.75 -19.01
N LYS A 258 1.31 13.69 -20.35
CA LYS A 258 0.84 14.81 -21.17
C LYS A 258 -0.68 14.80 -21.22
N THR A 259 -1.33 15.64 -20.44
CA THR A 259 -2.78 15.81 -20.51
C THR A 259 -3.14 17.21 -20.98
N PRO A 260 -4.06 17.37 -21.92
CA PRO A 260 -4.53 18.68 -22.30
C PRO A 260 -5.24 19.37 -21.11
N ARG A 261 -5.07 20.69 -20.99
CA ARG A 261 -5.83 21.48 -20.02
C ARG A 261 -7.27 21.61 -20.50
N ILE A 262 -8.18 20.88 -19.85
CA ILE A 262 -9.60 20.91 -20.16
C ILE A 262 -10.27 22.06 -19.38
N LYS A 263 -10.95 22.96 -20.06
CA LYS A 263 -11.78 23.98 -19.41
C LYS A 263 -13.09 23.34 -18.91
N MET A 264 -13.11 22.94 -17.64
CA MET A 264 -14.26 22.29 -17.04
C MET A 264 -15.15 23.32 -16.32
N PRO A 265 -16.48 23.34 -16.57
CA PRO A 265 -17.42 24.21 -15.85
C PRO A 265 -17.34 24.00 -14.33
N ARG A 266 -17.49 25.08 -13.54
CA ARG A 266 -17.40 25.00 -12.06
C ARG A 266 -18.36 23.96 -11.45
N ARG A 267 -19.57 23.82 -12.00
CA ARG A 267 -20.59 22.86 -11.55
C ARG A 267 -20.09 21.40 -11.71
N ARG A 268 -19.52 21.08 -12.86
CA ARG A 268 -18.99 19.73 -13.16
C ARG A 268 -17.78 19.42 -12.29
N ARG A 269 -16.85 20.38 -12.12
CA ARG A 269 -15.69 20.23 -11.24
C ARG A 269 -16.08 19.93 -9.79
N ARG A 270 -17.16 20.57 -9.27
CA ARG A 270 -17.69 20.27 -7.94
C ARG A 270 -18.24 18.85 -7.83
N LEU A 271 -18.95 18.36 -8.86
CA LEU A 271 -19.46 17.00 -8.89
C LEU A 271 -18.34 15.96 -8.90
N VAL A 272 -17.34 16.12 -9.75
CA VAL A 272 -16.17 15.25 -9.83
C VAL A 272 -15.41 15.22 -8.48
N ASN A 273 -15.17 16.38 -7.87
CA ASN A 273 -14.50 16.45 -6.58
C ASN A 273 -15.31 15.76 -5.46
N ARG A 274 -16.64 15.92 -5.46
CA ARG A 274 -17.53 15.26 -4.49
C ARG A 274 -17.49 13.73 -4.66
N GLU A 275 -17.47 13.26 -5.88
CA GLU A 275 -17.41 11.82 -6.18
C GLU A 275 -16.05 11.23 -5.80
N LEU A 276 -14.93 11.92 -6.09
CA LEU A 276 -13.59 11.55 -5.64
C LEU A 276 -13.53 11.41 -4.12
N LEU A 277 -14.06 12.38 -3.38
CA LEU A 277 -14.10 12.33 -1.91
C LEU A 277 -15.01 11.18 -1.42
N PHE A 278 -16.18 11.00 -2.02
CA PHE A 278 -17.11 9.94 -1.63
C PHE A 278 -16.50 8.54 -1.80
N LEU A 279 -15.72 8.34 -2.86
CA LEU A 279 -15.04 7.07 -3.11
C LEU A 279 -13.79 6.87 -2.23
N SER A 280 -13.05 7.96 -1.94
CA SER A 280 -11.79 7.87 -1.20
C SER A 280 -11.96 7.79 0.32
N VAL A 281 -12.92 8.53 0.90
CA VAL A 281 -13.09 8.66 2.36
C VAL A 281 -13.29 7.32 3.09
N PRO A 282 -14.15 6.38 2.65
CA PRO A 282 -14.32 5.11 3.36
C PRO A 282 -13.05 4.26 3.41
N LEU A 283 -12.30 4.23 2.30
CA LEU A 283 -11.03 3.50 2.21
C LEU A 283 -9.96 4.16 3.10
N THR A 284 -9.92 5.49 3.09
CA THR A 284 -9.02 6.28 3.92
C THR A 284 -9.28 6.05 5.40
N LEU A 285 -10.54 6.08 5.83
CA LEU A 285 -10.91 5.88 7.23
C LEU A 285 -10.47 4.51 7.76
N SER A 286 -10.67 3.45 6.97
CA SER A 286 -10.25 2.11 7.36
C SER A 286 -8.72 2.00 7.50
N ARG A 287 -7.97 2.63 6.60
CA ARG A 287 -6.50 2.66 6.66
C ARG A 287 -5.98 3.57 7.78
N LEU A 288 -6.69 4.65 8.08
CA LEU A 288 -6.35 5.55 9.18
C LEU A 288 -6.42 4.82 10.53
N VAL A 289 -7.48 4.05 10.78
CA VAL A 289 -7.61 3.22 12.00
C VAL A 289 -6.44 2.24 12.12
N SER A 290 -6.14 1.49 11.05
CA SER A 290 -5.02 0.53 11.06
C SER A 290 -3.65 1.22 11.18
N GLY A 291 -3.51 2.41 10.59
CA GLY A 291 -2.32 3.25 10.71
C GLY A 291 -2.12 3.76 12.12
N ALA A 292 -3.18 4.28 12.74
CA ALA A 292 -3.15 4.78 14.11
C ALA A 292 -2.74 3.69 15.12
N LEU A 293 -3.28 2.47 14.99
CA LEU A 293 -2.90 1.35 15.85
C LEU A 293 -1.40 0.99 15.69
N ARG A 294 -0.89 1.01 14.46
CA ARG A 294 0.55 0.75 14.22
C ARG A 294 1.43 1.86 14.76
N THR A 295 1.07 3.11 14.53
CA THR A 295 1.81 4.26 15.07
C THR A 295 1.81 4.22 16.59
N ALA A 296 0.65 4.00 17.22
CA ALA A 296 0.56 3.83 18.66
C ALA A 296 1.48 2.71 19.17
N GLY A 297 1.54 1.56 18.46
CA GLY A 297 2.46 0.48 18.78
C GLY A 297 3.93 0.90 18.74
N SER A 298 4.36 1.62 17.72
CA SER A 298 5.73 2.12 17.59
C SER A 298 6.09 3.13 18.70
N LEU A 299 5.15 4.03 19.04
CA LEU A 299 5.34 5.02 20.11
C LEU A 299 5.33 4.39 21.50
N LEU A 300 4.55 3.32 21.66
CA LEU A 300 4.41 2.64 22.95
C LEU A 300 5.68 1.88 23.36
N ILE A 301 6.46 1.36 22.40
CA ILE A 301 7.66 0.59 22.67
C ILE A 301 8.67 1.35 23.55
N PRO A 302 9.16 2.56 23.18
CA PRO A 302 10.12 3.30 24.02
C PRO A 302 9.53 3.66 25.39
N LEU A 303 8.26 4.06 25.45
CA LEU A 303 7.56 4.42 26.69
C LEU A 303 7.48 3.24 27.66
N ARG A 304 7.16 2.04 27.16
CA ARG A 304 7.04 0.84 28.01
C ARG A 304 8.41 0.25 28.37
N LEU A 305 9.43 0.44 27.54
CA LEU A 305 10.80 0.10 27.87
C LEU A 305 11.33 1.01 28.98
N ALA A 306 10.99 2.28 28.97
CA ALA A 306 11.29 3.19 30.07
C ALA A 306 10.65 2.73 31.39
N ALA A 307 9.38 2.26 31.33
CA ALA A 307 8.72 1.68 32.49
C ALA A 307 9.35 0.36 32.99
N SER A 308 10.17 -0.33 32.17
CA SER A 308 10.93 -1.52 32.56
C SER A 308 12.28 -1.22 33.19
N GLY A 309 12.59 0.07 33.46
CA GLY A 309 13.84 0.53 34.09
C GLY A 309 14.94 0.95 33.13
N LEU A 310 14.66 1.10 31.84
CA LEU A 310 15.58 1.71 30.87
C LEU A 310 15.36 3.24 30.82
N SER A 311 16.38 3.98 30.40
CA SER A 311 16.17 5.38 30.07
C SER A 311 15.37 5.52 28.74
N TYR A 312 14.64 6.63 28.56
CA TYR A 312 13.88 6.84 27.33
C TYR A 312 14.75 6.79 26.05
N PRO A 313 15.96 7.40 26.00
CA PRO A 313 16.86 7.28 24.85
C PRO A 313 17.32 5.84 24.55
N GLU A 314 17.49 5.01 25.58
CA GLU A 314 17.78 3.57 25.41
C GLU A 314 16.56 2.83 24.83
N GLY A 315 15.35 3.22 25.24
CA GLY A 315 14.11 2.74 24.64
C GLY A 315 14.00 3.07 23.16
N VAL A 316 14.34 4.30 22.75
CA VAL A 316 14.41 4.71 21.35
C VAL A 316 15.47 3.94 20.57
N THR A 317 16.64 3.73 21.17
CA THR A 317 17.71 2.90 20.57
C THR A 317 17.24 1.45 20.37
N SER A 318 16.54 0.90 21.35
CA SER A 318 15.93 -0.43 21.26
C SER A 318 14.88 -0.52 20.17
N LEU A 319 14.08 0.53 19.97
CA LEU A 319 13.14 0.62 18.84
C LEU A 319 13.89 0.58 17.49
N GLY A 320 15.01 1.29 17.38
CA GLY A 320 15.87 1.27 16.18
C GLY A 320 16.45 -0.12 15.90
N LEU A 321 16.92 -0.83 16.94
CA LEU A 321 17.34 -2.22 16.81
C LEU A 321 16.22 -3.13 16.33
N PHE A 322 15.01 -2.97 16.88
CA PHE A 322 13.86 -3.80 16.55
C PHE A 322 13.27 -3.46 15.18
N SER A 323 12.82 -2.21 14.98
CA SER A 323 12.12 -1.78 13.78
C SER A 323 13.05 -1.47 12.61
N GLY A 324 14.24 -0.90 12.90
CA GLY A 324 15.19 -0.51 11.87
C GLY A 324 16.06 -1.66 11.37
N MET A 325 16.48 -2.57 12.26
CA MET A 325 17.38 -3.68 11.91
C MET A 325 16.69 -5.04 11.97
N GLY A 326 15.92 -5.33 13.02
CA GLY A 326 15.32 -6.63 13.28
C GLY A 326 14.19 -6.98 12.33
N LEU A 327 13.14 -6.16 12.30
CA LEU A 327 11.93 -6.42 11.54
C LEU A 327 12.13 -6.55 10.02
N PRO A 328 12.99 -5.76 9.34
CA PRO A 328 13.18 -5.90 7.91
C PRO A 328 13.58 -7.31 7.49
N LEU A 329 14.47 -7.94 8.24
CA LEU A 329 14.93 -9.29 7.92
C LEU A 329 13.88 -10.35 8.27
N LEU A 330 13.22 -10.20 9.43
CA LEU A 330 12.13 -11.09 9.86
C LEU A 330 10.94 -11.05 8.90
N MET A 331 10.65 -9.89 8.28
CA MET A 331 9.54 -9.72 7.34
C MET A 331 9.93 -9.96 5.86
N LEU A 332 11.19 -10.24 5.56
CA LEU A 332 11.66 -10.50 4.20
C LEU A 332 10.88 -11.62 3.49
N PRO A 333 10.62 -12.80 4.11
CA PRO A 333 9.84 -13.85 3.46
C PRO A 333 8.40 -13.43 3.16
N ALA A 334 7.80 -12.58 3.99
CA ALA A 334 6.47 -12.04 3.77
C ALA A 334 6.38 -11.19 2.50
N MET A 335 7.46 -10.47 2.14
CA MET A 335 7.52 -9.69 0.90
C MET A 335 7.42 -10.57 -0.34
N PHE A 336 8.10 -11.73 -0.36
CA PHE A 336 8.01 -12.70 -1.45
C PHE A 336 6.66 -13.43 -1.46
N SER A 337 6.16 -13.82 -0.30
CA SER A 337 4.83 -14.43 -0.16
C SER A 337 3.72 -13.50 -0.62
N GLY A 338 3.86 -12.19 -0.41
CA GLY A 338 2.93 -11.17 -0.91
C GLY A 338 2.82 -11.17 -2.45
N ALA A 339 3.90 -11.48 -3.18
CA ALA A 339 3.84 -11.65 -4.62
C ALA A 339 2.98 -12.84 -5.03
N ILE A 340 3.06 -13.97 -4.30
CA ILE A 340 2.20 -15.14 -4.50
C ILE A 340 0.73 -14.74 -4.31
N GLY A 341 0.41 -14.00 -3.24
CA GLY A 341 -0.94 -13.47 -2.97
C GLY A 341 -1.46 -12.58 -4.10
N THR A 342 -0.60 -11.68 -4.59
CA THR A 342 -0.96 -10.74 -5.68
C THR A 342 -1.29 -11.47 -6.98
N VAL A 343 -0.48 -12.46 -7.36
CA VAL A 343 -0.71 -13.31 -8.55
C VAL A 343 -1.96 -14.18 -8.37
N GLY A 344 -2.20 -14.68 -7.15
CA GLY A 344 -3.38 -15.49 -6.82
C GLY A 344 -4.70 -14.71 -6.85
N THR A 345 -4.69 -13.41 -6.55
CA THR A 345 -5.90 -12.56 -6.46
C THR A 345 -6.81 -12.65 -7.71
N PRO A 346 -6.34 -12.40 -8.95
CA PRO A 346 -7.20 -12.48 -10.13
C PRO A 346 -7.60 -13.92 -10.49
N ALA A 347 -6.81 -14.91 -10.09
CA ALA A 347 -7.16 -16.30 -10.27
C ALA A 347 -8.34 -16.69 -9.37
N ILE A 348 -8.27 -16.35 -8.07
CA ILE A 348 -9.35 -16.61 -7.10
C ILE A 348 -10.65 -15.95 -7.54
N ALA A 349 -10.60 -14.69 -8.02
CA ALA A 349 -11.79 -13.96 -8.46
C ALA A 349 -12.54 -14.61 -9.64
N ARG A 350 -11.90 -15.54 -10.38
CA ARG A 350 -12.47 -16.24 -11.55
C ARG A 350 -12.81 -17.69 -11.28
N LEU A 351 -12.39 -18.25 -10.14
CA LEU A 351 -12.62 -19.65 -9.79
C LEU A 351 -14.09 -19.90 -9.45
N ARG A 352 -14.55 -21.10 -9.78
CA ARG A 352 -15.79 -21.62 -9.22
C ARG A 352 -15.63 -21.82 -7.72
N LYS A 353 -16.69 -21.64 -6.96
CA LYS A 353 -16.65 -21.75 -5.50
C LYS A 353 -16.19 -23.12 -5.02
N GLU A 354 -16.48 -24.16 -5.78
CA GLU A 354 -16.10 -25.56 -5.52
C GLU A 354 -14.58 -25.79 -5.58
N ASP A 355 -13.90 -25.10 -6.51
CA ASP A 355 -12.45 -25.24 -6.73
C ASP A 355 -11.62 -24.33 -5.80
N ALA A 356 -12.26 -23.34 -5.18
CA ALA A 356 -11.58 -22.32 -4.38
C ALA A 356 -10.82 -22.89 -3.16
N PRO A 357 -11.33 -23.90 -2.38
CA PRO A 357 -10.58 -24.45 -1.26
C PRO A 357 -9.27 -25.11 -1.67
N GLY A 358 -9.30 -25.89 -2.75
CA GLY A 358 -8.10 -26.54 -3.29
C GLY A 358 -7.05 -25.54 -3.77
N PHE A 359 -7.49 -24.46 -4.43
CA PHE A 359 -6.61 -23.42 -4.91
C PHE A 359 -6.03 -22.59 -3.76
N ILE A 360 -6.81 -22.25 -2.73
CA ILE A 360 -6.35 -21.55 -1.54
C ILE A 360 -5.25 -22.35 -0.82
N ARG A 361 -5.42 -23.66 -0.66
CA ARG A 361 -4.37 -24.53 -0.12
C ARG A 361 -3.08 -24.48 -0.94
N ARG A 362 -3.18 -24.50 -2.27
CA ARG A 362 -2.03 -24.40 -3.18
C ARG A 362 -1.29 -23.07 -3.07
N LEU A 363 -1.95 -22.00 -2.65
CA LEU A 363 -1.32 -20.71 -2.38
C LEU A 363 -0.71 -20.63 -0.99
N LEU A 364 -1.37 -21.22 0.03
CA LEU A 364 -0.91 -21.18 1.41
C LEU A 364 0.31 -22.09 1.63
N TYR A 365 0.34 -23.26 0.98
CA TYR A 365 1.42 -24.22 1.18
C TYR A 365 2.81 -23.66 0.89
N PRO A 366 3.09 -23.05 -0.29
CA PRO A 366 4.39 -22.44 -0.56
C PRO A 366 4.71 -21.26 0.37
N ALA A 367 3.71 -20.51 0.85
CA ALA A 367 3.93 -19.45 1.82
C ALA A 367 4.35 -19.99 3.19
N CYS A 368 3.71 -21.08 3.65
CA CYS A 368 4.10 -21.78 4.88
C CYS A 368 5.51 -22.36 4.76
N ALA A 369 5.81 -23.04 3.64
CA ALA A 369 7.12 -23.61 3.39
C ALA A 369 8.22 -22.55 3.34
N LEU A 370 8.00 -21.46 2.61
CA LEU A 370 8.94 -20.34 2.52
C LEU A 370 9.15 -19.68 3.89
N GLY A 371 8.07 -19.44 4.63
CA GLY A 371 8.14 -18.84 5.97
C GLY A 371 8.86 -19.72 6.97
N ALA A 372 8.57 -21.02 6.99
CA ALA A 372 9.21 -21.99 7.88
C ALA A 372 10.70 -22.19 7.53
N LEU A 373 11.04 -22.33 6.25
CA LEU A 373 12.42 -22.44 5.80
C LEU A 373 13.22 -21.18 6.16
N SER A 374 12.63 -20.02 5.92
CA SER A 374 13.28 -18.73 6.27
C SER A 374 13.45 -18.57 7.77
N ALA A 375 12.48 -19.01 8.58
CA ALA A 375 12.60 -19.02 10.04
C ALA A 375 13.76 -19.90 10.51
N LEU A 376 13.87 -21.10 9.95
CA LEU A 376 14.94 -22.06 10.25
C LEU A 376 16.31 -21.50 9.84
N LEU A 377 16.41 -20.98 8.61
CA LEU A 377 17.64 -20.38 8.10
C LEU A 377 18.07 -19.19 8.96
N LEU A 378 17.12 -18.32 9.34
CA LEU A 378 17.42 -17.15 10.18
C LEU A 378 17.85 -17.56 11.59
N TYR A 379 17.25 -18.60 12.16
CA TYR A 379 17.61 -19.11 13.48
C TYR A 379 19.09 -19.49 13.55
N PHE A 380 19.58 -20.24 12.55
CA PHE A 380 20.98 -20.67 12.47
C PHE A 380 21.92 -19.54 12.02
N ALA A 381 21.47 -18.69 11.06
CA ALA A 381 22.27 -17.59 10.56
C ALA A 381 22.30 -16.37 11.51
N ALA A 382 21.45 -16.31 12.53
CA ALA A 382 21.33 -15.19 13.44
C ALA A 382 22.66 -14.70 14.04
N PRO A 383 23.60 -15.57 14.53
CA PRO A 383 24.87 -15.12 15.07
C PRO A 383 25.78 -14.46 14.01
N PHE A 384 25.77 -15.00 12.79
CA PHE A 384 26.53 -14.45 11.68
C PHE A 384 26.00 -13.08 11.26
N ILE A 385 24.69 -12.98 11.05
CA ILE A 385 24.01 -11.76 10.59
C ILE A 385 24.17 -10.65 11.63
N SER A 386 23.92 -10.94 12.91
CA SER A 386 23.99 -9.93 13.98
C SER A 386 25.40 -9.41 14.20
N ARG A 387 26.42 -10.28 14.15
CA ARG A 387 27.82 -9.87 14.43
C ARG A 387 28.52 -9.30 13.20
N LYS A 388 28.36 -9.91 12.04
CA LYS A 388 29.09 -9.50 10.81
C LYS A 388 28.37 -8.43 10.01
N LEU A 389 27.04 -8.52 9.85
CA LEU A 389 26.27 -7.58 9.03
C LEU A 389 25.88 -6.32 9.81
N PHE A 390 25.23 -6.50 10.97
CA PHE A 390 24.75 -5.36 11.76
C PHE A 390 25.71 -4.90 12.87
N ARG A 391 26.74 -5.69 13.19
CA ARG A 391 27.68 -5.42 14.29
C ARG A 391 26.98 -5.17 15.64
N GLN A 392 25.82 -5.83 15.85
CA GLN A 392 24.95 -5.71 17.00
C GLN A 392 24.66 -7.11 17.59
N PRO A 393 25.48 -7.62 18.50
CA PRO A 393 25.33 -8.97 19.09
C PRO A 393 23.97 -9.20 19.75
N ALA A 394 23.36 -8.14 20.30
CA ALA A 394 22.03 -8.19 20.92
C ALA A 394 20.92 -8.69 19.99
N LEU A 395 21.06 -8.49 18.67
CA LEU A 395 20.10 -8.98 17.68
C LEU A 395 20.07 -10.51 17.57
N THR A 396 21.12 -11.24 18.02
CA THR A 396 21.15 -12.71 17.92
C THR A 396 20.00 -13.35 18.70
N ALA A 397 19.83 -12.95 19.96
CA ALA A 397 18.74 -13.45 20.80
C ALA A 397 17.36 -13.04 20.23
N LEU A 398 17.27 -11.80 19.75
CA LEU A 398 16.05 -11.27 19.14
C LEU A 398 15.65 -12.06 17.90
N TYR A 399 16.56 -12.32 16.96
CA TYR A 399 16.28 -13.11 15.75
C TYR A 399 15.84 -14.53 16.08
N ARG A 400 16.53 -15.22 17.03
CA ARG A 400 16.15 -16.57 17.43
C ARG A 400 14.78 -16.65 18.07
N ALA A 401 14.46 -15.69 18.96
CA ALA A 401 13.14 -15.65 19.60
C ALA A 401 12.00 -15.28 18.65
N LEU A 402 12.29 -14.44 17.66
CA LEU A 402 11.26 -13.88 16.78
C LEU A 402 11.23 -14.49 15.38
N CYS A 403 12.03 -15.52 15.09
CA CYS A 403 11.97 -16.23 13.80
C CYS A 403 10.57 -16.74 13.42
N PRO A 404 9.61 -17.04 14.33
CA PRO A 404 8.24 -17.38 13.94
C PRO A 404 7.51 -16.27 13.16
N LEU A 405 7.96 -15.00 13.27
CA LEU A 405 7.42 -13.90 12.45
C LEU A 405 7.62 -14.12 10.96
N CYS A 406 8.67 -14.84 10.55
CA CYS A 406 8.88 -15.21 9.15
C CYS A 406 7.72 -16.06 8.62
N LEU A 407 7.22 -17.00 9.42
CA LEU A 407 6.11 -17.87 9.06
C LEU A 407 4.78 -17.11 9.09
N THR A 408 4.47 -16.46 10.22
CA THR A 408 3.19 -15.76 10.38
C THR A 408 3.05 -14.61 9.39
N GLY A 409 4.12 -13.84 9.15
CA GLY A 409 4.14 -12.77 8.15
C GLY A 409 3.92 -13.29 6.72
N SER A 410 4.56 -14.42 6.35
CA SER A 410 4.39 -15.03 5.02
C SER A 410 2.96 -15.50 4.77
N VAL A 411 2.37 -16.17 5.74
CA VAL A 411 0.97 -16.64 5.66
C VAL A 411 0.00 -15.46 5.58
N GLN A 412 0.19 -14.44 6.43
CA GLN A 412 -0.66 -13.25 6.45
C GLN A 412 -0.61 -12.48 5.12
N ALA A 413 0.56 -12.40 4.47
CA ALA A 413 0.70 -11.74 3.18
C ALA A 413 -0.11 -12.43 2.07
N VAL A 414 -0.16 -13.76 2.05
CA VAL A 414 -0.98 -14.53 1.08
C VAL A 414 -2.47 -14.41 1.42
N ILE A 415 -2.85 -14.48 2.69
CA ILE A 415 -4.24 -14.30 3.14
C ILE A 415 -4.81 -12.94 2.69
N ALA A 416 -4.01 -11.88 2.73
CA ALA A 416 -4.42 -10.56 2.22
C ALA A 416 -4.79 -10.60 0.72
N GLY A 417 -4.03 -11.35 -0.09
CA GLY A 417 -4.34 -11.62 -1.50
C GLY A 417 -5.63 -12.42 -1.69
N ILE A 418 -5.85 -13.45 -0.84
CA ILE A 418 -7.06 -14.27 -0.87
C ILE A 418 -8.30 -13.43 -0.56
N PHE A 419 -8.27 -12.61 0.49
CA PHE A 419 -9.37 -11.69 0.81
C PHE A 419 -9.69 -10.72 -0.33
N SER A 420 -8.65 -10.21 -0.98
CA SER A 420 -8.81 -9.32 -2.13
C SER A 420 -9.45 -10.04 -3.32
N GLY A 421 -9.06 -11.29 -3.59
CA GLY A 421 -9.62 -12.12 -4.65
C GLY A 421 -11.07 -12.53 -4.40
N LEU A 422 -11.44 -12.78 -3.14
CA LEU A 422 -12.82 -13.12 -2.74
C LEU A 422 -13.72 -11.88 -2.55
N GLY A 423 -13.18 -10.66 -2.66
CA GLY A 423 -13.95 -9.42 -2.42
C GLY A 423 -14.32 -9.18 -0.95
N LEU A 424 -13.67 -9.87 -0.01
CA LEU A 424 -13.99 -9.84 1.42
C LEU A 424 -13.21 -8.76 2.20
N GLN A 425 -12.96 -7.60 1.60
CA GLN A 425 -12.09 -6.56 2.17
C GLN A 425 -12.57 -6.02 3.53
N LYS A 426 -13.90 -5.93 3.74
CA LYS A 426 -14.45 -5.52 5.05
C LYS A 426 -14.12 -6.52 6.15
N LYS A 427 -14.19 -7.83 5.86
CA LYS A 427 -13.81 -8.89 6.81
C LYS A 427 -12.31 -8.89 7.09
N ALA A 428 -11.49 -8.68 6.05
CA ALA A 428 -10.04 -8.51 6.19
C ALA A 428 -9.68 -7.33 7.11
N PHE A 429 -10.35 -6.19 6.93
CA PHE A 429 -10.16 -5.02 7.80
C PHE A 429 -10.47 -5.36 9.27
N PHE A 430 -11.58 -6.03 9.53
CA PHE A 430 -11.96 -6.44 10.89
C PHE A 430 -10.90 -7.35 11.53
N CYS A 431 -10.46 -8.41 10.83
CA CYS A 431 -9.41 -9.31 11.33
C CYS A 431 -8.11 -8.57 11.63
N ASN A 432 -7.66 -7.73 10.69
CA ASN A 432 -6.42 -6.95 10.86
C ASN A 432 -6.51 -5.95 12.01
N THR A 433 -7.68 -5.32 12.22
CA THR A 433 -7.88 -4.37 13.31
C THR A 433 -7.85 -5.06 14.66
N LEU A 434 -8.51 -6.22 14.81
CA LEU A 434 -8.48 -7.03 16.04
C LEU A 434 -7.06 -7.53 16.34
N GLY A 435 -6.35 -8.05 15.34
CA GLY A 435 -4.96 -8.47 15.51
C GLY A 435 -4.05 -7.32 15.92
N ALA A 436 -4.20 -6.14 15.30
CA ALA A 436 -3.43 -4.96 15.66
C ALA A 436 -3.76 -4.45 17.08
N ALA A 437 -5.04 -4.50 17.47
CA ALA A 437 -5.47 -4.14 18.83
C ALA A 437 -4.87 -5.09 19.89
N LEU A 438 -4.87 -6.40 19.60
CA LEU A 438 -4.22 -7.39 20.48
C LEU A 438 -2.71 -7.13 20.55
N THR A 439 -2.06 -6.89 19.40
CA THR A 439 -0.63 -6.53 19.38
C THR A 439 -0.36 -5.32 20.27
N LEU A 440 -1.17 -4.26 20.18
CA LEU A 440 -1.02 -3.06 20.98
C LEU A 440 -1.20 -3.34 22.47
N ALA A 441 -2.24 -4.08 22.86
CA ALA A 441 -2.52 -4.44 24.24
C ALA A 441 -1.39 -5.29 24.86
N LEU A 442 -0.93 -6.30 24.11
CA LEU A 442 0.18 -7.15 24.56
C LEU A 442 1.52 -6.39 24.58
N THR A 443 1.78 -5.48 23.63
CA THR A 443 2.96 -4.62 23.65
C THR A 443 2.96 -3.77 24.93
N TYR A 444 1.81 -3.19 25.29
CA TYR A 444 1.67 -2.44 26.53
C TYR A 444 2.01 -3.29 27.77
N ALA A 445 1.52 -4.53 27.83
CA ALA A 445 1.69 -5.40 28.99
C ALA A 445 3.07 -6.08 29.06
N LEU A 446 3.56 -6.60 27.93
CA LEU A 446 4.77 -7.44 27.92
C LEU A 446 6.06 -6.62 27.85
N THR A 447 6.08 -5.48 27.13
CA THR A 447 7.29 -4.67 26.96
C THR A 447 7.72 -3.98 28.27
N ALA A 448 6.79 -3.74 29.19
CA ALA A 448 7.10 -3.18 30.51
C ALA A 448 7.74 -4.18 31.47
N ARG A 449 7.71 -5.48 31.17
CA ARG A 449 8.29 -6.51 32.04
C ARG A 449 9.81 -6.57 31.88
N PRO A 450 10.62 -6.43 32.95
CA PRO A 450 12.09 -6.43 32.85
C PRO A 450 12.67 -7.69 32.22
N ALA A 451 11.99 -8.84 32.39
CA ALA A 451 12.40 -10.12 31.79
C ALA A 451 12.21 -10.22 30.27
N LEU A 452 11.23 -9.49 29.72
CA LEU A 452 10.89 -9.58 28.30
C LEU A 452 11.37 -8.37 27.50
N ARG A 453 11.19 -7.16 28.03
CA ARG A 453 11.61 -5.91 27.36
C ARG A 453 11.27 -5.91 25.87
N LEU A 454 12.27 -5.75 25.01
CA LEU A 454 12.12 -5.69 23.56
C LEU A 454 11.54 -6.99 22.94
N MET A 455 11.83 -8.16 23.55
CA MET A 455 11.21 -9.42 23.12
C MET A 455 9.71 -9.41 23.32
N GLY A 456 9.20 -8.70 24.35
CA GLY A 456 7.77 -8.52 24.58
C GLY A 456 7.05 -7.88 23.40
N ALA A 457 7.64 -6.88 22.75
CA ALA A 457 7.09 -6.26 21.56
C ALA A 457 7.01 -7.24 20.37
N GLY A 458 8.06 -8.04 20.16
CA GLY A 458 8.07 -9.05 19.12
C GLY A 458 7.08 -10.19 19.33
N LEU A 459 6.98 -10.69 20.56
CA LEU A 459 5.99 -11.73 20.94
C LEU A 459 4.56 -11.21 20.77
N SER A 460 4.31 -9.94 21.09
CA SER A 460 3.02 -9.28 20.84
C SER A 460 2.65 -9.28 19.37
N MET A 461 3.61 -9.04 18.47
CA MET A 461 3.40 -9.10 17.03
C MET A 461 3.08 -10.53 16.55
N ILE A 462 3.78 -11.55 17.09
CA ILE A 462 3.49 -12.96 16.77
C ILE A 462 2.04 -13.30 17.16
N ALA A 463 1.65 -12.95 18.40
CA ALA A 463 0.30 -13.22 18.90
C ALA A 463 -0.79 -12.50 18.08
N GLY A 464 -0.58 -11.23 17.75
CA GLY A 464 -1.53 -10.46 16.94
C GLY A 464 -1.65 -10.98 15.49
N GLN A 465 -0.52 -11.37 14.88
CA GLN A 465 -0.54 -12.01 13.55
C GLN A 465 -1.21 -13.39 13.60
N ALA A 466 -0.94 -14.19 14.61
CA ALA A 466 -1.58 -15.50 14.80
C ALA A 466 -3.11 -15.37 14.95
N LEU A 467 -3.59 -14.40 15.75
CA LEU A 467 -5.01 -14.10 15.84
C LEU A 467 -5.61 -13.67 14.50
N THR A 468 -4.91 -12.77 13.79
CA THR A 468 -5.35 -12.33 12.46
C THR A 468 -5.49 -13.49 11.49
N ILE A 469 -4.50 -14.41 11.46
CA ILE A 469 -4.51 -15.59 10.60
C ILE A 469 -5.68 -16.51 10.99
N ALA A 470 -5.84 -16.82 12.27
CA ALA A 470 -6.91 -17.69 12.77
C ALA A 470 -8.29 -17.16 12.40
N LEU A 471 -8.58 -15.90 12.71
CA LEU A 471 -9.85 -15.26 12.35
C LEU A 471 -10.07 -15.21 10.84
N SER A 472 -9.02 -14.94 10.07
CA SER A 472 -9.09 -14.88 8.62
C SER A 472 -9.44 -16.23 8.01
N LEU A 473 -8.82 -17.31 8.47
CA LEU A 473 -9.10 -18.67 8.00
C LEU A 473 -10.54 -19.07 8.32
N VAL A 474 -11.00 -18.81 9.54
CA VAL A 474 -12.40 -19.07 9.96
C VAL A 474 -13.38 -18.32 9.07
N LEU A 475 -13.16 -17.00 8.83
CA LEU A 475 -14.06 -16.20 8.01
C LEU A 475 -14.02 -16.59 6.52
N ILE A 476 -12.89 -17.02 5.99
CA ILE A 476 -12.78 -17.56 4.63
C ILE A 476 -13.61 -18.83 4.52
N VAL A 477 -13.41 -19.82 5.43
CA VAL A 477 -14.16 -21.07 5.43
C VAL A 477 -15.65 -20.83 5.58
N TYR A 478 -16.05 -19.98 6.53
CA TYR A 478 -17.46 -19.63 6.74
C TYR A 478 -18.10 -19.00 5.48
N SER A 479 -17.40 -18.05 4.84
CA SER A 479 -17.94 -17.40 3.65
C SER A 479 -18.07 -18.33 2.44
N MET A 480 -17.24 -19.37 2.38
CA MET A 480 -17.33 -20.40 1.34
C MET A 480 -18.51 -21.34 1.60
N ARG A 481 -18.75 -21.76 2.85
CA ARG A 481 -19.87 -22.62 3.24
C ARG A 481 -21.23 -21.92 3.11
N SER A 482 -21.34 -20.68 3.60
CA SER A 482 -22.60 -19.91 3.54
C SER A 482 -23.06 -19.64 2.11
N SER A 483 -22.15 -19.55 1.15
CA SER A 483 -22.50 -19.34 -0.25
C SER A 483 -22.89 -20.63 -0.99
N SER A 484 -22.63 -21.83 -0.42
CA SER A 484 -23.09 -23.10 -0.97
C SER A 484 -24.52 -23.46 -0.55
N GLN A 485 -25.04 -22.83 0.51
CA GLN A 485 -26.41 -23.07 0.99
C GLN A 485 -27.48 -22.20 0.32
N VAL A 486 -27.08 -21.16 -0.47
CA VAL A 486 -28.03 -20.24 -1.14
C VAL A 486 -28.34 -20.65 -2.58
N ALA A 487 -27.88 -21.80 -3.03
CA ALA A 487 -28.28 -22.39 -4.32
C ALA A 487 -29.16 -23.62 -4.07
N PRO A 488 -30.48 -23.43 -3.82
CA PRO A 488 -31.45 -24.41 -4.27
C PRO A 488 -32.58 -23.76 -5.04
N SER A 489 -33.06 -24.49 -6.06
CA SER A 489 -34.36 -24.38 -6.70
C SER A 489 -34.60 -23.15 -7.61
N VAL A 490 -33.92 -23.12 -8.76
CA VAL A 490 -34.58 -22.74 -10.02
C VAL A 490 -34.24 -23.81 -11.07
N GLU A 491 -34.79 -24.98 -10.86
CA GLU A 491 -35.07 -26.00 -11.88
C GLU A 491 -36.38 -26.66 -11.48
N LYS A 492 -37.46 -26.06 -11.99
CA LYS A 492 -38.67 -26.78 -12.41
C LYS A 492 -39.46 -25.89 -13.38
#